data_b93780b303463222be7133f8a00efc98
#
_entry.id   b93780b303463222be7133f8a00efc98
#
_cell.length_a   1.000
_cell.length_b   1.000
_cell.length_c   1.000
_cell.angle_alpha   90.00
_cell.angle_beta   90.00
_cell.angle_gamma   90.00
#
_symmetry.space_group_name_H-M   'P 1'
#
loop_
_entity.id
_entity.type
_entity.pdbx_description
1 polymer ?
#
loop_
_entity_poly.entity_id
_entity_poly.type
_entity_poly.pdbx_seq_one_letter_code
_entity_poly.pdbx_strand_id
1 'polypeptide(L)'
;HVIVRFFTVPKVSDARKSAGYALVFIALLYTTAPAVAAFAKINFIDSVQKVEYESAPDWFKNWENIGLIAWKDKNEDGLIDYSSGNALEGIKPKYTNEQGKYGERKVANRPDYSNKNEVYIDNDIMVLANPEIAQLPNWVIALVAAGALAAALSTAAGLLLVISASISHDLMKQMLMPKITEK
;
A
#
# COMPACT_ATOMS: atom_id res chain seq x y z
N HIS A 1 -9.95 -9.39 16.47
CA HIS A 1 -11.11 -8.60 16.02
C HIS A 1 -12.03 -9.39 15.08
N VAL A 2 -11.49 -10.29 14.26
CA VAL A 2 -12.29 -11.12 13.34
C VAL A 2 -13.26 -12.02 14.12
N ILE A 3 -12.80 -12.67 15.19
CA ILE A 3 -13.60 -13.58 16.00
C ILE A 3 -14.79 -12.84 16.66
N VAL A 4 -14.59 -11.61 17.12
CA VAL A 4 -15.66 -10.82 17.75
C VAL A 4 -16.85 -10.59 16.81
N ARG A 5 -16.62 -10.48 15.49
CA ARG A 5 -17.68 -10.34 14.49
C ARG A 5 -18.60 -11.56 14.40
N PHE A 6 -18.12 -12.76 14.73
CA PHE A 6 -18.95 -13.96 14.75
C PHE A 6 -19.94 -13.99 15.92
N PHE A 7 -19.66 -13.26 17.00
CA PHE A 7 -20.59 -13.13 18.13
C PHE A 7 -21.68 -12.08 17.93
N THR A 8 -21.58 -11.27 16.88
CA THR A 8 -22.58 -10.22 16.59
C THR A 8 -23.76 -10.70 15.75
N VAL A 9 -23.76 -11.95 15.30
CA VAL A 9 -24.87 -12.53 14.50
C VAL A 9 -25.88 -13.24 15.38
N PRO A 10 -27.20 -13.14 15.09
CA PRO A 10 -28.25 -13.69 15.93
C PRO A 10 -28.26 -15.21 16.02
N LYS A 11 -27.82 -15.92 14.99
CA LYS A 11 -27.89 -17.37 14.89
C LYS A 11 -26.55 -17.98 14.44
N VAL A 12 -26.23 -19.16 14.96
CA VAL A 12 -25.04 -19.94 14.56
C VAL A 12 -25.05 -20.29 13.05
N SER A 13 -26.24 -20.54 12.49
CA SER A 13 -26.39 -20.78 11.04
C SER A 13 -25.95 -19.60 10.21
N ASP A 14 -26.19 -18.38 10.66
CA ASP A 14 -25.80 -17.15 9.94
C ASP A 14 -24.29 -16.91 10.05
N ALA A 15 -23.70 -17.23 11.20
CA ALA A 15 -22.24 -17.23 11.36
C ALA A 15 -21.55 -18.19 10.38
N ARG A 16 -22.08 -19.42 10.23
CA ARG A 16 -21.53 -20.41 9.27
C ARG A 16 -21.66 -19.96 7.83
N LYS A 17 -22.80 -19.39 7.43
CA LYS A 17 -23.00 -18.84 6.08
C LYS A 17 -22.04 -17.69 5.80
N SER A 18 -21.92 -16.76 6.74
CA SER A 18 -20.99 -15.63 6.65
C SER A 18 -19.55 -16.10 6.51
N ALA A 19 -19.13 -17.09 7.31
CA ALA A 19 -17.80 -17.71 7.20
C ALA A 19 -17.58 -18.36 5.82
N GLY A 20 -18.60 -19.06 5.29
CA GLY A 20 -18.54 -19.66 3.96
C GLY A 20 -18.32 -18.61 2.86
N TYR A 21 -19.09 -17.52 2.85
CA TYR A 21 -18.91 -16.43 1.91
C TYR A 21 -17.54 -15.75 2.07
N ALA A 22 -17.10 -15.51 3.31
CA ALA A 22 -15.78 -14.94 3.57
C ALA A 22 -14.66 -15.80 2.99
N LEU A 23 -14.73 -17.12 3.13
CA LEU A 23 -13.74 -18.06 2.57
C LEU A 23 -13.69 -17.98 1.03
N VAL A 24 -14.84 -17.89 0.36
CA VAL A 24 -14.89 -17.73 -1.11
C VAL A 24 -14.21 -16.45 -1.54
N PHE A 25 -14.50 -15.31 -0.91
CA PHE A 25 -13.87 -14.03 -1.24
C PHE A 25 -12.38 -14.02 -0.90
N ILE A 26 -11.96 -14.63 0.20
CA ILE A 26 -10.56 -14.78 0.57
C ILE A 26 -9.83 -15.64 -0.46
N ALA A 27 -10.39 -16.78 -0.86
CA ALA A 27 -9.79 -17.64 -1.87
C ALA A 27 -9.60 -16.90 -3.20
N LEU A 28 -10.62 -16.16 -3.64
CA LEU A 28 -10.57 -15.36 -4.85
C LEU A 28 -9.48 -14.28 -4.76
N LEU A 29 -9.40 -13.56 -3.64
CA LEU A 29 -8.39 -12.54 -3.40
C LEU A 29 -6.97 -13.12 -3.44
N TYR A 30 -6.71 -14.21 -2.71
CA TYR A 30 -5.38 -14.82 -2.66
C TYR A 30 -4.99 -15.49 -3.98
N THR A 31 -5.93 -15.88 -4.81
CA THR A 31 -5.66 -16.43 -6.13
C THR A 31 -5.31 -15.33 -7.13
N THR A 32 -5.97 -14.16 -7.05
CA THR A 32 -5.77 -13.06 -8.00
C THR A 32 -4.60 -12.13 -7.61
N ALA A 33 -4.31 -11.96 -6.32
CA ALA A 33 -3.27 -11.03 -5.85
C ALA A 33 -1.88 -11.26 -6.46
N PRO A 34 -1.35 -12.50 -6.58
CA PRO A 34 -0.05 -12.72 -7.21
C PRO A 34 -0.03 -12.33 -8.70
N ALA A 35 -1.13 -12.58 -9.42
CA ALA A 35 -1.25 -12.19 -10.81
C ALA A 35 -1.24 -10.67 -10.97
N VAL A 36 -2.02 -9.96 -10.14
CA VAL A 36 -2.05 -8.50 -10.13
C VAL A 36 -0.65 -7.93 -9.82
N ALA A 37 0.06 -8.50 -8.84
CA ALA A 37 1.41 -8.05 -8.50
C ALA A 37 2.42 -8.27 -9.65
N ALA A 38 2.34 -9.39 -10.36
CA ALA A 38 3.18 -9.67 -11.52
C ALA A 38 2.91 -8.69 -12.67
N PHE A 39 1.64 -8.46 -13.00
CA PHE A 39 1.26 -7.49 -14.03
C PHE A 39 1.65 -6.06 -13.66
N ALA A 40 1.46 -5.67 -12.40
CA ALA A 40 1.89 -4.35 -11.91
C ALA A 40 3.39 -4.12 -12.12
N LYS A 41 4.20 -5.13 -11.82
CA LYS A 41 5.65 -5.06 -12.00
C LYS A 41 6.05 -4.99 -13.47
N ILE A 42 5.41 -5.78 -14.34
CA ILE A 42 5.67 -5.76 -15.78
C ILE A 42 5.29 -4.39 -16.36
N ASN A 43 4.08 -3.91 -16.09
CA ASN A 43 3.62 -2.61 -16.56
C ASN A 43 4.52 -1.47 -16.08
N PHE A 44 5.02 -1.54 -14.85
CA PHE A 44 5.97 -0.56 -14.34
C PHE A 44 7.26 -0.58 -15.16
N ILE A 45 7.86 -1.75 -15.34
CA ILE A 45 9.11 -1.91 -16.11
C ILE A 45 8.92 -1.38 -17.53
N ASP A 46 7.87 -1.82 -18.21
CA ASP A 46 7.60 -1.43 -19.61
C ASP A 46 7.37 0.07 -19.78
N SER A 47 6.87 0.75 -18.74
CA SER A 47 6.56 2.18 -18.81
C SER A 47 7.72 3.11 -18.43
N VAL A 48 8.76 2.61 -17.72
CA VAL A 48 9.84 3.48 -17.26
C VAL A 48 11.24 3.04 -17.71
N GLN A 49 11.44 1.75 -18.06
CA GLN A 49 12.77 1.22 -18.37
C GLN A 49 13.36 1.89 -19.60
N LYS A 50 14.54 2.49 -19.45
CA LYS A 50 15.27 3.20 -20.51
C LYS A 50 14.50 4.39 -21.12
N VAL A 51 13.57 4.96 -20.38
CA VAL A 51 12.89 6.20 -20.73
C VAL A 51 13.72 7.36 -20.19
N GLU A 52 13.88 8.45 -20.98
CA GLU A 52 14.45 9.69 -20.51
C GLU A 52 13.60 10.26 -19.38
N TYR A 53 14.23 10.71 -18.28
CA TYR A 53 13.49 11.22 -17.13
C TYR A 53 12.54 12.37 -17.49
N GLU A 54 12.95 13.25 -18.41
CA GLU A 54 12.10 14.37 -18.87
C GLU A 54 10.80 13.89 -19.51
N SER A 55 10.86 12.75 -20.21
CA SER A 55 9.73 12.08 -20.87
C SER A 55 9.01 11.05 -19.99
N ALA A 56 9.42 10.92 -18.73
CA ALA A 56 8.79 9.99 -17.80
C ALA A 56 7.28 10.28 -17.65
N PRO A 57 6.45 9.23 -17.51
CA PRO A 57 5.01 9.40 -17.36
C PRO A 57 4.63 10.30 -16.18
N ASP A 58 3.51 11.03 -16.32
CA ASP A 58 3.03 11.95 -15.27
C ASP A 58 2.83 11.26 -13.91
N TRP A 59 2.35 10.01 -13.92
CA TRP A 59 2.19 9.25 -12.69
C TRP A 59 3.53 9.03 -11.96
N PHE A 60 4.65 8.82 -12.68
CA PHE A 60 5.97 8.65 -12.07
C PHE A 60 6.39 9.92 -11.34
N LYS A 61 6.26 11.08 -11.99
CA LYS A 61 6.58 12.40 -11.41
C LYS A 61 5.66 12.75 -10.24
N ASN A 62 4.37 12.40 -10.33
CA ASN A 62 3.42 12.60 -9.23
C ASN A 62 3.81 11.79 -7.99
N TRP A 63 4.16 10.52 -8.16
CA TRP A 63 4.57 9.65 -7.07
C TRP A 63 5.95 10.02 -6.49
N GLU A 64 6.84 10.57 -7.30
CA GLU A 64 8.10 11.17 -6.83
C GLU A 64 7.83 12.41 -5.98
N ASN A 65 6.94 13.29 -6.41
CA ASN A 65 6.61 14.51 -5.69
C ASN A 65 6.06 14.25 -4.29
N ILE A 66 5.27 13.21 -4.12
CA ILE A 66 4.76 12.81 -2.80
C ILE A 66 5.71 11.89 -2.02
N GLY A 67 6.86 11.55 -2.60
CA GLY A 67 7.94 10.85 -1.91
C GLY A 67 7.82 9.33 -1.87
N LEU A 68 7.07 8.74 -2.76
CA LEU A 68 6.88 7.29 -2.86
C LEU A 68 7.75 6.63 -3.94
N ILE A 69 8.29 7.42 -4.86
CA ILE A 69 9.29 7.02 -5.84
C ILE A 69 10.45 8.00 -5.73
N ALA A 70 11.69 7.52 -5.84
CA ALA A 70 12.86 8.35 -6.04
C ALA A 70 13.72 7.77 -7.15
N TRP A 71 14.23 8.63 -8.00
CA TRP A 71 15.20 8.25 -9.02
C TRP A 71 16.54 8.91 -8.75
N LYS A 72 17.62 8.19 -9.03
CA LYS A 72 18.98 8.67 -8.91
C LYS A 72 19.79 8.11 -10.06
N ASP A 73 20.07 8.96 -11.04
CA ASP A 73 20.93 8.64 -12.17
C ASP A 73 22.34 8.28 -11.66
N LYS A 74 22.74 7.00 -11.81
CA LYS A 74 24.03 6.48 -11.33
C LYS A 74 25.11 6.48 -12.40
N ASN A 75 24.69 6.40 -13.66
CA ASN A 75 25.58 6.29 -14.81
C ASN A 75 25.63 7.58 -15.63
N GLU A 76 24.86 8.61 -15.24
CA GLU A 76 24.78 9.95 -15.83
C GLU A 76 24.29 9.95 -17.29
N ASP A 77 23.47 8.95 -17.68
CA ASP A 77 22.91 8.84 -19.02
C ASP A 77 21.54 9.51 -19.18
N GLY A 78 20.91 9.93 -18.09
CA GLY A 78 19.60 10.58 -18.07
C GLY A 78 18.42 9.65 -18.31
N LEU A 79 18.67 8.35 -18.39
CA LEU A 79 17.66 7.33 -18.59
C LEU A 79 17.29 6.66 -17.26
N ILE A 80 16.05 6.24 -17.14
CA ILE A 80 15.59 5.52 -15.94
C ILE A 80 15.97 4.07 -16.06
N ASP A 81 16.88 3.59 -15.19
CA ASP A 81 17.28 2.20 -15.09
C ASP A 81 16.66 1.53 -13.86
N TYR A 82 15.69 0.64 -14.12
CA TYR A 82 15.09 -0.17 -13.06
C TYR A 82 15.59 -1.62 -13.14
N SER A 83 16.14 -2.09 -12.04
CA SER A 83 16.61 -3.48 -11.92
C SER A 83 16.46 -3.99 -10.49
N SER A 84 16.91 -5.21 -10.22
CA SER A 84 16.93 -5.76 -8.85
C SER A 84 18.01 -5.07 -8.00
N GLY A 85 17.71 -4.90 -6.71
CA GLY A 85 18.60 -4.28 -5.74
C GLY A 85 18.10 -2.93 -5.26
N ASN A 86 18.81 -2.34 -4.31
CA ASN A 86 18.45 -1.04 -3.75
C ASN A 86 19.02 0.09 -4.63
N ALA A 87 18.20 1.06 -4.94
CA ALA A 87 18.67 2.25 -5.65
C ALA A 87 19.59 3.12 -4.78
N LEU A 88 19.31 3.17 -3.50
CA LEU A 88 19.93 4.06 -2.53
C LEU A 88 20.41 3.29 -1.30
N GLU A 89 21.44 3.80 -0.64
CA GLU A 89 21.83 3.35 0.69
C GLU A 89 20.75 3.76 1.71
N GLY A 90 20.33 2.82 2.56
CA GLY A 90 19.30 3.03 3.60
C GLY A 90 17.92 2.51 3.19
N ILE A 91 16.96 2.62 4.12
CA ILE A 91 15.63 2.00 3.97
C ILE A 91 14.68 2.88 3.15
N LYS A 92 14.75 4.20 3.33
CA LYS A 92 13.86 5.17 2.66
C LYS A 92 14.64 6.37 2.15
N PRO A 93 14.20 6.98 1.03
CA PRO A 93 14.81 8.20 0.52
C PRO A 93 14.64 9.37 1.49
N LYS A 94 15.68 10.18 1.62
CA LYS A 94 15.65 11.46 2.34
C LYS A 94 15.65 12.57 1.29
N TYR A 95 14.48 13.10 1.00
CA TYR A 95 14.32 14.15 -0.02
C TYR A 95 14.88 15.47 0.46
N THR A 96 15.47 16.21 -0.48
CA THR A 96 15.86 17.61 -0.29
C THR A 96 14.81 18.53 -0.94
N ASN A 97 14.95 19.84 -0.72
CA ASN A 97 14.10 20.84 -1.38
C ASN A 97 14.66 21.28 -2.76
N GLU A 98 15.69 20.57 -3.25
CA GLU A 98 16.35 20.88 -4.50
C GLU A 98 15.87 19.97 -5.62
N GLN A 99 15.91 20.48 -6.85
CA GLN A 99 15.74 19.67 -8.05
C GLN A 99 17.10 19.31 -8.66
N GLY A 100 17.17 18.19 -9.34
CA GLY A 100 18.33 17.76 -10.05
C GLY A 100 18.40 18.30 -11.47
N LYS A 101 19.33 17.78 -12.26
CA LYS A 101 19.65 18.22 -13.61
C LYS A 101 18.49 18.09 -14.60
N TYR A 102 17.66 17.06 -14.42
CA TYR A 102 16.53 16.75 -15.30
C TYR A 102 15.18 17.17 -14.69
N GLY A 103 15.21 17.90 -13.55
CA GLY A 103 14.02 18.31 -12.83
C GLY A 103 13.53 17.29 -11.79
N GLU A 104 14.25 16.18 -11.60
CA GLU A 104 13.98 15.18 -10.58
C GLU A 104 14.12 15.75 -9.18
N ARG A 105 13.41 15.15 -8.22
CA ARG A 105 13.49 15.51 -6.81
C ARG A 105 14.75 14.90 -6.20
N LYS A 106 15.72 15.74 -5.80
CA LYS A 106 16.97 15.26 -5.23
C LYS A 106 16.78 14.53 -3.90
N VAL A 107 17.57 13.48 -3.72
CA VAL A 107 17.68 12.72 -2.47
C VAL A 107 19.08 12.87 -1.89
N ALA A 108 19.15 13.01 -0.56
CA ALA A 108 20.41 13.13 0.18
C ALA A 108 21.13 11.78 0.37
N ASN A 109 20.41 10.67 0.18
CA ASN A 109 21.01 9.34 0.27
C ASN A 109 22.08 9.15 -0.81
N ARG A 110 23.12 8.38 -0.45
CA ARG A 110 24.11 7.91 -1.43
C ARG A 110 23.50 6.85 -2.32
N PRO A 111 23.86 6.83 -3.63
CA PRO A 111 23.50 5.72 -4.51
C PRO A 111 24.13 4.42 -4.01
N ASP A 112 23.41 3.31 -4.11
CA ASP A 112 23.97 1.99 -3.89
C ASP A 112 24.59 1.46 -5.21
N TYR A 113 25.89 1.55 -5.33
CA TYR A 113 26.63 1.12 -6.53
C TYR A 113 26.88 -0.40 -6.60
N SER A 114 26.36 -1.19 -5.65
CA SER A 114 26.45 -2.66 -5.70
C SER A 114 25.58 -3.28 -6.82
N ASN A 115 24.67 -2.50 -7.36
CA ASN A 115 23.73 -2.88 -8.42
C ASN A 115 23.46 -1.71 -9.37
N LYS A 116 22.72 -1.99 -10.47
CA LYS A 116 22.41 -0.99 -11.51
C LYS A 116 21.05 -0.31 -11.31
N ASN A 117 20.31 -0.66 -10.25
CA ASN A 117 18.99 -0.09 -10.02
C ASN A 117 19.10 1.38 -9.59
N GLU A 118 18.41 2.26 -10.28
CA GLU A 118 18.37 3.71 -10.04
C GLU A 118 17.07 4.19 -9.41
N VAL A 119 16.05 3.31 -9.36
CA VAL A 119 14.72 3.69 -8.90
C VAL A 119 14.41 3.05 -7.56
N TYR A 120 14.13 3.88 -6.56
CA TYR A 120 13.47 3.47 -5.33
C TYR A 120 11.96 3.53 -5.52
N ILE A 121 11.28 2.50 -5.05
CA ILE A 121 9.81 2.44 -5.02
C ILE A 121 9.40 2.01 -3.63
N ASP A 122 8.48 2.74 -3.02
CA ASP A 122 7.82 2.29 -1.79
C ASP A 122 6.89 1.12 -2.15
N ASN A 123 7.14 -0.05 -1.57
CA ASN A 123 6.41 -1.28 -1.91
C ASN A 123 4.90 -1.18 -1.63
N ASP A 124 4.50 -0.35 -0.68
CA ASP A 124 3.11 -0.22 -0.28
C ASP A 124 2.24 0.45 -1.36
N ILE A 125 2.87 1.23 -2.26
CA ILE A 125 2.15 1.95 -3.32
C ILE A 125 1.86 1.09 -4.54
N MET A 126 2.62 0.02 -4.81
CA MET A 126 2.53 -0.72 -6.09
C MET A 126 1.11 -1.22 -6.40
N VAL A 127 0.37 -1.64 -5.39
CA VAL A 127 -1.02 -2.11 -5.58
C VAL A 127 -1.96 -0.95 -5.94
N LEU A 128 -1.78 0.21 -5.29
CA LEU A 128 -2.63 1.39 -5.50
C LEU A 128 -2.28 2.14 -6.79
N ALA A 129 -1.00 2.16 -7.17
CA ALA A 129 -0.52 2.82 -8.37
C ALA A 129 -0.79 2.01 -9.65
N ASN A 130 -0.98 0.68 -9.53
CA ASN A 130 -1.13 -0.17 -10.71
C ASN A 130 -2.22 0.27 -11.70
N PRO A 131 -3.43 0.69 -11.29
CA PRO A 131 -4.43 1.19 -12.23
C PRO A 131 -3.98 2.46 -12.98
N GLU A 132 -3.20 3.32 -12.34
CA GLU A 132 -2.65 4.54 -12.93
C GLU A 132 -1.51 4.20 -13.90
N ILE A 133 -0.58 3.32 -13.49
CA ILE A 133 0.51 2.79 -14.34
C ILE A 133 -0.05 2.11 -15.59
N ALA A 134 -1.11 1.32 -15.44
CA ALA A 134 -1.80 0.65 -16.55
C ALA A 134 -2.71 1.59 -17.37
N GLN A 135 -2.73 2.88 -17.07
CA GLN A 135 -3.54 3.90 -17.75
C GLN A 135 -5.03 3.54 -17.81
N LEU A 136 -5.54 2.94 -16.73
CA LEU A 136 -6.96 2.62 -16.64
C LEU A 136 -7.82 3.89 -16.49
N PRO A 137 -9.10 3.86 -16.89
CA PRO A 137 -9.99 5.01 -16.74
C PRO A 137 -10.05 5.49 -15.30
N ASN A 138 -10.19 6.80 -15.09
CA ASN A 138 -10.18 7.46 -13.77
C ASN A 138 -11.20 6.88 -12.78
N TRP A 139 -12.33 6.38 -13.26
CA TRP A 139 -13.33 5.74 -12.38
C TRP A 139 -12.82 4.43 -11.76
N VAL A 140 -11.95 3.69 -12.46
CA VAL A 140 -11.30 2.47 -11.92
C VAL A 140 -10.30 2.87 -10.84
N ILE A 141 -9.49 3.89 -11.09
CA ILE A 141 -8.52 4.43 -10.11
C ILE A 141 -9.25 4.87 -8.84
N ALA A 142 -10.34 5.62 -9.01
CA ALA A 142 -11.17 6.07 -7.88
C ALA A 142 -11.80 4.88 -7.11
N LEU A 143 -12.26 3.85 -7.80
CA LEU A 143 -12.85 2.66 -7.18
C LEU A 143 -11.80 1.89 -6.35
N VAL A 144 -10.58 1.73 -6.86
CA VAL A 144 -9.48 1.07 -6.13
C VAL A 144 -9.10 1.88 -4.89
N ALA A 145 -8.98 3.20 -5.02
CA ALA A 145 -8.67 4.09 -3.89
C ALA A 145 -9.77 4.05 -2.82
N ALA A 146 -11.04 4.09 -3.22
CA ALA A 146 -12.18 3.96 -2.32
C ALA A 146 -12.20 2.59 -1.62
N GLY A 147 -11.90 1.52 -2.34
CA GLY A 147 -11.81 0.16 -1.79
C GLY A 147 -10.68 0.03 -0.75
N ALA A 148 -9.51 0.60 -1.03
CA ALA A 148 -8.38 0.61 -0.08
C ALA A 148 -8.73 1.39 1.20
N LEU A 149 -9.36 2.56 1.05
CA LEU A 149 -9.80 3.36 2.19
C LEU A 149 -10.88 2.62 3.01
N ALA A 150 -11.85 1.99 2.37
CA ALA A 150 -12.88 1.20 3.04
C ALA A 150 -12.27 0.02 3.81
N ALA A 151 -11.28 -0.66 3.26
CA ALA A 151 -10.55 -1.76 3.92
C ALA A 151 -9.82 -1.26 5.18
N ALA A 152 -9.12 -0.13 5.09
CA ALA A 152 -8.42 0.49 6.21
C ALA A 152 -9.40 0.89 7.34
N LEU A 153 -10.48 1.57 6.99
CA LEU A 153 -11.52 1.99 7.95
C LEU A 153 -12.23 0.80 8.60
N SER A 154 -12.50 -0.26 7.84
CA SER A 154 -13.10 -1.50 8.36
C SER A 154 -12.20 -2.16 9.41
N THR A 155 -10.90 -2.18 9.18
CA THR A 155 -9.92 -2.73 10.14
C THR A 155 -9.84 -1.86 11.39
N ALA A 156 -9.75 -0.54 11.23
CA ALA A 156 -9.73 0.42 12.33
C ALA A 156 -10.98 0.32 13.21
N ALA A 157 -12.16 0.25 12.58
CA ALA A 157 -13.43 0.09 13.31
C ALA A 157 -13.48 -1.23 14.11
N GLY A 158 -12.99 -2.34 13.52
CA GLY A 158 -12.91 -3.63 14.21
C GLY A 158 -11.97 -3.60 15.42
N LEU A 159 -10.83 -2.93 15.31
CA LEU A 159 -9.87 -2.77 16.42
C LEU A 159 -10.44 -1.86 17.51
N LEU A 160 -11.07 -0.75 17.17
CA LEU A 160 -11.71 0.15 18.12
C LEU A 160 -12.82 -0.57 18.90
N LEU A 161 -13.60 -1.42 18.24
CA LEU A 161 -14.62 -2.23 18.91
C LEU A 161 -14.01 -3.15 19.98
N VAL A 162 -12.90 -3.83 19.66
CA VAL A 162 -12.21 -4.71 20.61
C VAL A 162 -11.63 -3.93 21.77
N ILE A 163 -10.95 -2.81 21.51
CA ILE A 163 -10.38 -1.94 22.54
C ILE A 163 -11.49 -1.42 23.47
N SER A 164 -12.57 -0.91 22.89
CA SER A 164 -13.71 -0.40 23.66
C SER A 164 -14.35 -1.49 24.53
N ALA A 165 -14.55 -2.70 24.00
CA ALA A 165 -15.08 -3.84 24.75
C ALA A 165 -14.13 -4.25 25.91
N SER A 166 -12.82 -4.29 25.67
CA SER A 166 -11.83 -4.60 26.69
C SER A 166 -11.80 -3.55 27.80
N ILE A 167 -11.86 -2.27 27.46
CA ILE A 167 -11.88 -1.20 28.46
C ILE A 167 -13.18 -1.26 29.29
N SER A 168 -14.33 -1.36 28.65
CA SER A 168 -15.62 -1.31 29.36
C SER A 168 -15.89 -2.59 30.14
N HIS A 169 -15.63 -3.76 29.58
CA HIS A 169 -15.92 -5.02 30.24
C HIS A 169 -14.80 -5.46 31.18
N ASP A 170 -13.57 -5.53 30.71
CA ASP A 170 -12.49 -6.13 31.49
C ASP A 170 -11.96 -5.16 32.54
N LEU A 171 -11.69 -3.90 32.17
CA LEU A 171 -11.15 -2.91 33.10
C LEU A 171 -12.23 -2.32 34.01
N MET A 172 -13.31 -1.78 33.42
CA MET A 172 -14.31 -1.08 34.24
C MET A 172 -15.16 -2.05 35.04
N LYS A 173 -15.77 -3.08 34.39
CA LYS A 173 -16.71 -3.99 35.05
C LYS A 173 -16.00 -4.99 35.96
N GLN A 174 -14.91 -5.64 35.51
CA GLN A 174 -14.26 -6.68 36.29
C GLN A 174 -13.30 -6.14 37.36
N MET A 175 -12.52 -5.06 37.04
CA MET A 175 -11.48 -4.57 37.97
C MET A 175 -11.94 -3.40 38.82
N LEU A 176 -12.57 -2.36 38.22
CA LEU A 176 -12.86 -1.11 38.94
C LEU A 176 -14.24 -1.08 39.59
N MET A 177 -15.25 -1.63 38.98
CA MET A 177 -16.66 -1.55 39.43
C MET A 177 -17.42 -2.85 39.23
N PRO A 178 -17.09 -3.94 39.97
CA PRO A 178 -17.70 -5.26 39.75
C PRO A 178 -19.21 -5.33 40.06
N LYS A 179 -19.79 -4.30 40.67
CA LYS A 179 -21.22 -4.21 41.01
C LYS A 179 -22.07 -3.45 40.00
N ILE A 180 -21.49 -2.96 38.90
CA ILE A 180 -22.26 -2.32 37.82
C ILE A 180 -23.12 -3.37 37.12
N THR A 181 -24.43 -3.17 37.15
CA THR A 181 -25.38 -3.93 36.35
C THR A 181 -25.48 -3.39 34.93
N GLU A 182 -25.49 -4.28 33.97
CA GLU A 182 -25.81 -3.95 32.57
C GLU A 182 -27.26 -3.48 32.49
N LYS A 183 -27.52 -2.23 32.14
CA LYS A 183 -28.85 -1.74 31.72
C LYS A 183 -28.85 -1.52 30.23
#